data_72b1d2b5a1ee9c2886fa326c562b2fd6
#
_entry.id   72b1d2b5a1ee9c2886fa326c562b2fd6
#
_cell.length_a   1.000
_cell.length_b   1.000
_cell.length_c   1.000
_cell.angle_alpha   90.00
_cell.angle_beta   90.00
_cell.angle_gamma   90.00
#
_symmetry.space_group_name_H-M   'P 1'
#
loop_
_entity.id
_entity.type
_entity.pdbx_description
1 polymer ?
#
loop_
_entity_poly.entity_id
_entity_poly.type
_entity_poly.pdbx_seq_one_letter_code
_entity_poly.pdbx_strand_id
1 'polypeptide(L)'
;MNYQLYLVISILISFYLFKNYRSLFKKFIKIDKQNLNYSFKPTPTGAGIIFLIIFLLGNIIFTILRDDFLINIPNRYYLFLSSLILITLISFLDDRKSIDPLFRLFAHILLVYLAISSLKLNLIYLPDKLTFLLAVLIWIYILNIINFIDGTDGFLTTNFIFFCISIIALKHLFNFDLFSYEIAILCLPFCLVFLIFNKPPAKLFMGDAGSIFLGFLSGFFFS
;
A
#
# COMPACT_ATOMS: atom_id res chain seq x y z
N MET A 1 20.34 -2.99 13.91
CA MET A 1 19.82 -3.54 12.65
C MET A 1 20.25 -2.67 11.48
N ASN A 2 20.72 -3.25 10.39
CA ASN A 2 21.16 -2.49 9.21
C ASN A 2 19.96 -2.05 8.34
N TYR A 3 19.12 -1.14 8.84
CA TYR A 3 18.07 -0.48 8.02
C TYR A 3 18.64 0.10 6.72
N GLN A 4 19.90 0.58 6.78
CA GLN A 4 20.60 1.11 5.62
C GLN A 4 20.74 0.08 4.50
N LEU A 5 21.11 -1.18 4.83
CA LEU A 5 21.21 -2.26 3.85
C LEU A 5 19.86 -2.56 3.21
N TYR A 6 18.80 -2.65 4.02
CA TYR A 6 17.43 -2.83 3.52
C TYR A 6 17.04 -1.70 2.56
N LEU A 7 17.25 -0.43 2.94
CA LEU A 7 16.90 0.72 2.12
C LEU A 7 17.58 0.66 0.75
N VAL A 8 18.89 0.37 0.72
CA VAL A 8 19.66 0.26 -0.53
C VAL A 8 19.12 -0.86 -1.42
N ILE A 9 18.93 -2.06 -0.86
CA ILE A 9 18.40 -3.21 -1.60
C ILE A 9 17.01 -2.92 -2.14
N SER A 10 16.11 -2.37 -1.31
CA SER A 10 14.74 -2.04 -1.69
C SER A 10 14.68 -0.98 -2.81
N ILE A 11 15.53 0.06 -2.75
CA ILE A 11 15.63 1.07 -3.81
C ILE A 11 16.08 0.45 -5.14
N LEU A 12 17.13 -0.40 -5.11
CA LEU A 12 17.65 -1.04 -6.31
C LEU A 12 16.62 -1.98 -6.97
N ILE A 13 15.97 -2.82 -6.17
CA ILE A 13 14.94 -3.74 -6.65
C ILE A 13 13.75 -2.94 -7.21
N SER A 14 13.29 -1.91 -6.49
CA SER A 14 12.19 -1.06 -6.92
C SER A 14 12.49 -0.39 -8.25
N PHE A 15 13.67 0.20 -8.38
CA PHE A 15 14.08 0.86 -9.61
C PHE A 15 14.14 -0.11 -10.79
N TYR A 16 14.70 -1.30 -10.58
CA TYR A 16 14.75 -2.35 -11.60
C TYR A 16 13.35 -2.77 -12.06
N LEU A 17 12.43 -3.04 -11.12
CA LEU A 17 11.08 -3.50 -11.43
C LEU A 17 10.25 -2.41 -12.14
N PHE A 18 10.26 -1.16 -11.66
CA PHE A 18 9.51 -0.08 -12.30
C PHE A 18 10.08 0.29 -13.68
N LYS A 19 11.40 0.35 -13.82
CA LYS A 19 12.05 0.61 -15.11
C LYS A 19 11.68 -0.45 -16.15
N ASN A 20 11.63 -1.71 -15.75
CA ASN A 20 11.35 -2.83 -16.64
C ASN A 20 9.89 -3.28 -16.62
N TYR A 21 8.97 -2.49 -16.03
CA TYR A 21 7.56 -2.85 -15.88
C TYR A 21 6.93 -3.31 -17.21
N ARG A 22 7.14 -2.57 -18.31
CA ARG A 22 6.59 -2.90 -19.62
C ARG A 22 7.05 -4.26 -20.16
N SER A 23 8.30 -4.66 -19.89
CA SER A 23 8.84 -5.94 -20.37
C SER A 23 8.42 -7.10 -19.49
N LEU A 24 8.47 -6.92 -18.16
CA LEU A 24 8.16 -7.95 -17.19
C LEU A 24 6.66 -8.29 -17.15
N PHE A 25 5.83 -7.27 -17.28
CA PHE A 25 4.37 -7.40 -17.17
C PHE A 25 3.63 -7.27 -18.50
N LYS A 26 4.32 -7.49 -19.66
CA LYS A 26 3.77 -7.29 -21.01
C LYS A 26 2.37 -7.89 -21.23
N LYS A 27 2.10 -9.09 -20.69
CA LYS A 27 0.79 -9.76 -20.82
C LYS A 27 -0.30 -9.10 -19.94
N PHE A 28 0.08 -8.24 -19.06
CA PHE A 28 -0.76 -7.73 -17.99
C PHE A 28 -0.94 -6.21 -18.02
N ILE A 29 -0.31 -5.54 -18.95
CA ILE A 29 -0.39 -4.09 -19.07
C ILE A 29 -1.72 -3.69 -19.71
N LYS A 30 -2.47 -2.85 -19.02
CA LYS A 30 -3.54 -2.05 -19.58
C LYS A 30 -2.95 -0.67 -19.89
N ILE A 31 -3.30 -0.14 -21.05
CA ILE A 31 -2.85 1.18 -21.46
C ILE A 31 -4.03 2.13 -21.26
N ASP A 32 -3.86 3.12 -20.43
CA ASP A 32 -4.84 4.17 -20.28
C ASP A 32 -4.82 5.09 -21.50
N LYS A 33 -5.94 5.12 -22.22
CA LYS A 33 -6.15 5.96 -23.39
C LYS A 33 -6.86 7.27 -23.07
N GLN A 34 -7.40 7.41 -21.85
CA GLN A 34 -8.23 8.57 -21.47
C GLN A 34 -7.41 9.84 -21.27
N ASN A 35 -6.12 9.70 -20.98
CA ASN A 35 -5.20 10.84 -20.85
C ASN A 35 -4.66 11.39 -22.18
N LEU A 36 -5.23 11.02 -23.31
CA LEU A 36 -4.87 11.57 -24.63
C LEU A 36 -5.06 13.10 -24.73
N ASN A 37 -5.83 13.70 -23.81
CA ASN A 37 -6.05 15.16 -23.79
C ASN A 37 -4.92 15.93 -23.09
N TYR A 38 -4.06 15.28 -22.29
CA TYR A 38 -3.00 15.92 -21.52
C TYR A 38 -1.60 15.34 -21.76
N SER A 39 -1.50 14.08 -22.17
CA SER A 39 -0.22 13.47 -22.55
C SER A 39 -0.36 12.74 -23.89
N PHE A 40 0.44 13.12 -24.85
CA PHE A 40 0.48 12.54 -26.21
C PHE A 40 0.94 11.06 -26.23
N LYS A 41 1.18 10.43 -25.10
CA LYS A 41 1.68 9.05 -25.03
C LYS A 41 0.83 8.19 -24.10
N PRO A 42 0.35 7.04 -24.58
CA PRO A 42 -0.40 6.10 -23.76
C PRO A 42 0.47 5.60 -22.60
N THR A 43 0.00 5.82 -21.36
CA THR A 43 0.74 5.47 -20.14
C THR A 43 0.28 4.12 -19.62
N PRO A 44 1.21 3.18 -19.32
CA PRO A 44 0.87 1.90 -18.74
C PRO A 44 0.35 2.08 -17.30
N THR A 45 -0.70 1.33 -16.95
CA THR A 45 -1.31 1.30 -15.62
C THR A 45 -1.17 -0.06 -14.94
N GLY A 46 -1.45 -0.15 -13.63
CA GLY A 46 -1.41 -1.37 -12.85
C GLY A 46 -0.03 -1.68 -12.24
N ALA A 47 0.87 -0.69 -12.18
CA ALA A 47 2.18 -0.87 -11.55
C ALA A 47 2.10 -1.08 -10.02
N GLY A 48 0.92 -0.86 -9.42
CA GLY A 48 0.70 -1.08 -7.99
C GLY A 48 0.95 -2.51 -7.51
N ILE A 49 0.86 -3.50 -8.40
CA ILE A 49 1.23 -4.89 -8.05
C ILE A 49 2.71 -5.00 -7.63
N ILE A 50 3.57 -4.11 -8.12
CA ILE A 50 4.98 -4.05 -7.73
C ILE A 50 5.10 -3.61 -6.26
N PHE A 51 4.21 -2.72 -5.76
CA PHE A 51 4.20 -2.32 -4.35
C PHE A 51 4.03 -3.54 -3.45
N LEU A 52 3.06 -4.39 -3.77
CA LEU A 52 2.85 -5.64 -3.03
C LEU A 52 4.08 -6.54 -3.08
N ILE A 53 4.66 -6.75 -4.26
CA ILE A 53 5.85 -7.61 -4.43
C ILE A 53 7.02 -7.09 -3.58
N ILE A 54 7.32 -5.79 -3.65
CA ILE A 54 8.44 -5.20 -2.92
C ILE A 54 8.16 -5.21 -1.41
N PHE A 55 6.93 -4.95 -1.01
CA PHE A 55 6.52 -5.00 0.39
C PHE A 55 6.70 -6.41 0.97
N LEU A 56 6.29 -7.46 0.25
CA LEU A 56 6.48 -8.84 0.68
C LEU A 56 7.96 -9.24 0.73
N LEU A 57 8.74 -8.88 -0.29
CA LEU A 57 10.20 -9.09 -0.27
C LEU A 57 10.86 -8.32 0.88
N GLY A 58 10.40 -7.09 1.13
CA GLY A 58 10.84 -6.29 2.26
C GLY A 58 10.59 -6.97 3.60
N ASN A 59 9.40 -7.53 3.80
CA ASN A 59 9.09 -8.31 5.00
C ASN A 59 10.02 -9.53 5.17
N ILE A 60 10.33 -10.24 4.09
CA ILE A 60 11.25 -11.39 4.11
C ILE A 60 12.66 -10.92 4.46
N ILE A 61 13.16 -9.87 3.82
CA ILE A 61 14.50 -9.33 4.09
C ILE A 61 14.58 -8.83 5.53
N PHE A 62 13.54 -8.14 6.00
CA PHE A 62 13.45 -7.64 7.37
C PHE A 62 13.50 -8.76 8.40
N THR A 63 12.83 -9.87 8.10
CA THR A 63 12.83 -11.09 8.89
C THR A 63 14.21 -11.74 8.97
N ILE A 64 14.92 -11.82 7.84
CA ILE A 64 16.27 -12.43 7.77
C ILE A 64 17.31 -11.56 8.49
N LEU A 65 17.19 -10.24 8.38
CA LEU A 65 18.14 -9.30 8.99
C LEU A 65 17.91 -9.07 10.48
N ARG A 66 16.80 -9.56 11.02
CA ARG A 66 16.37 -9.38 12.40
C ARG A 66 16.00 -10.72 12.99
N ASP A 67 16.94 -11.35 13.70
CA ASP A 67 16.76 -12.69 14.30
C ASP A 67 15.50 -12.80 15.18
N ASP A 68 15.03 -11.68 15.76
CA ASP A 68 13.87 -11.63 16.63
C ASP A 68 12.54 -11.33 15.91
N PHE A 69 12.56 -10.98 14.62
CA PHE A 69 11.35 -10.48 13.94
C PHE A 69 10.29 -11.57 13.75
N LEU A 70 10.68 -12.78 13.38
CA LEU A 70 9.76 -13.93 13.22
C LEU A 70 9.20 -14.42 14.55
N ILE A 71 10.01 -14.36 15.62
CA ILE A 71 9.62 -14.88 16.94
C ILE A 71 8.59 -13.98 17.60
N ASN A 72 8.63 -12.67 17.31
CA ASN A 72 7.79 -11.65 17.92
C ASN A 72 6.64 -11.15 17.04
N ILE A 73 6.49 -11.66 15.80
CA ILE A 73 5.32 -11.32 14.98
C ILE A 73 4.07 -11.98 15.59
N PRO A 74 3.09 -11.19 16.08
CA PRO A 74 1.86 -11.77 16.58
C PRO A 74 1.16 -12.50 15.42
N ASN A 75 0.53 -13.65 15.69
CA ASN A 75 -0.27 -14.40 14.72
C ASN A 75 -1.29 -13.51 13.98
N ARG A 76 -1.66 -12.41 14.59
CA ARG A 76 -2.54 -11.37 14.05
C ARG A 76 -1.98 -10.66 12.83
N TYR A 77 -0.67 -10.48 12.74
CA TYR A 77 -0.04 -9.86 11.56
C TYR A 77 -0.28 -10.66 10.28
N TYR A 78 -0.34 -11.97 10.37
CA TYR A 78 -0.62 -12.81 9.21
C TYR A 78 -2.03 -12.60 8.64
N LEU A 79 -3.02 -12.29 9.50
CA LEU A 79 -4.37 -11.92 9.04
C LEU A 79 -4.36 -10.57 8.33
N PHE A 80 -3.67 -9.58 8.88
CA PHE A 80 -3.47 -8.29 8.23
C PHE A 80 -2.78 -8.46 6.87
N LEU A 81 -1.67 -9.19 6.83
CA LEU A 81 -0.87 -9.41 5.62
C LEU A 81 -1.67 -10.17 4.55
N SER A 82 -2.41 -11.21 4.93
CA SER A 82 -3.28 -11.96 4.00
C SER A 82 -4.40 -11.08 3.45
N SER A 83 -5.00 -10.21 4.27
CA SER A 83 -6.01 -9.25 3.83
C SER A 83 -5.41 -8.23 2.85
N LEU A 84 -4.21 -7.70 3.11
CA LEU A 84 -3.50 -6.80 2.21
C LEU A 84 -3.18 -7.47 0.86
N ILE A 85 -2.74 -8.72 0.87
CA ILE A 85 -2.47 -9.49 -0.35
C ILE A 85 -3.75 -9.66 -1.16
N LEU A 86 -4.81 -10.14 -0.53
CA LEU A 86 -6.07 -10.44 -1.22
C LEU A 86 -6.73 -9.18 -1.79
N ILE A 87 -6.80 -8.10 -1.02
CA ILE A 87 -7.41 -6.84 -1.49
C ILE A 87 -6.65 -6.25 -2.67
N THR A 88 -5.31 -6.31 -2.63
CA THR A 88 -4.46 -5.83 -3.74
C THR A 88 -4.62 -6.71 -4.98
N LEU A 89 -4.70 -8.03 -4.83
CA LEU A 89 -4.91 -8.94 -5.95
C LEU A 89 -6.29 -8.78 -6.59
N ILE A 90 -7.36 -8.58 -5.79
CA ILE A 90 -8.70 -8.29 -6.31
C ILE A 90 -8.68 -6.99 -7.12
N SER A 91 -8.06 -5.93 -6.60
CA SER A 91 -7.95 -4.65 -7.29
C SER A 91 -7.09 -4.76 -8.57
N PHE A 92 -6.04 -5.57 -8.55
CA PHE A 92 -5.23 -5.84 -9.73
C PHE A 92 -5.99 -6.63 -10.82
N LEU A 93 -6.91 -7.50 -10.42
CA LEU A 93 -7.82 -8.16 -11.38
C LEU A 93 -8.85 -7.19 -11.93
N ASP A 94 -9.37 -6.27 -11.11
CA ASP A 94 -10.30 -5.22 -11.54
C ASP A 94 -9.67 -4.26 -12.54
N ASP A 95 -8.43 -3.86 -12.34
CA ASP A 95 -7.65 -3.07 -13.32
C ASP A 95 -7.65 -3.68 -14.71
N ARG A 96 -7.82 -5.00 -14.85
CA ARG A 96 -7.76 -5.72 -16.13
C ARG A 96 -9.12 -6.06 -16.67
N LYS A 97 -9.97 -6.58 -15.81
CA LYS A 97 -11.29 -7.08 -16.15
C LYS A 97 -12.25 -6.52 -15.09
N SER A 98 -13.02 -5.52 -15.49
CA SER A 98 -13.97 -4.84 -14.60
C SER A 98 -14.77 -5.85 -13.77
N ILE A 99 -14.60 -5.79 -12.46
CA ILE A 99 -15.34 -6.58 -11.49
C ILE A 99 -16.60 -5.79 -11.11
N ASP A 100 -17.67 -6.51 -10.80
CA ASP A 100 -18.89 -5.88 -10.32
C ASP A 100 -18.60 -4.99 -9.09
N PRO A 101 -19.04 -3.72 -9.07
CA PRO A 101 -18.75 -2.79 -7.98
C PRO A 101 -19.26 -3.25 -6.61
N LEU A 102 -20.39 -3.96 -6.56
CA LEU A 102 -20.95 -4.49 -5.32
C LEU A 102 -20.09 -5.63 -4.78
N PHE A 103 -19.62 -6.52 -5.66
CA PHE A 103 -18.70 -7.59 -5.26
C PHE A 103 -17.37 -7.00 -4.73
N ARG A 104 -16.83 -5.98 -5.40
CA ARG A 104 -15.62 -5.29 -4.94
C ARG A 104 -15.80 -4.65 -3.57
N LEU A 105 -16.90 -3.93 -3.37
CA LEU A 105 -17.22 -3.32 -2.08
C LEU A 105 -17.35 -4.37 -0.97
N PHE A 106 -18.06 -5.47 -1.24
CA PHE A 106 -18.22 -6.55 -0.28
C PHE A 106 -16.87 -7.19 0.09
N ALA A 107 -16.02 -7.45 -0.90
CA ALA A 107 -14.68 -7.97 -0.68
C ALA A 107 -13.82 -7.01 0.19
N HIS A 108 -13.88 -5.70 -0.09
CA HIS A 108 -13.19 -4.70 0.71
C HIS A 108 -13.68 -4.69 2.16
N ILE A 109 -15.01 -4.74 2.38
CA ILE A 109 -15.59 -4.79 3.74
C ILE A 109 -15.10 -6.03 4.48
N LEU A 110 -15.16 -7.19 3.84
CA LEU A 110 -14.73 -8.45 4.45
C LEU A 110 -13.24 -8.44 4.82
N LEU A 111 -12.38 -7.98 3.92
CA LEU A 111 -10.93 -7.97 4.13
C LEU A 111 -10.50 -6.92 5.16
N VAL A 112 -11.14 -5.76 5.19
CA VAL A 112 -10.94 -4.76 6.23
C VAL A 112 -11.43 -5.29 7.59
N TYR A 113 -12.59 -5.94 7.64
CA TYR A 113 -13.10 -6.60 8.84
C TYR A 113 -12.09 -7.61 9.40
N LEU A 114 -11.53 -8.49 8.55
CA LEU A 114 -10.52 -9.47 8.95
C LEU A 114 -9.22 -8.79 9.46
N ALA A 115 -8.78 -7.73 8.79
CA ALA A 115 -7.61 -6.98 9.21
C ALA A 115 -7.82 -6.33 10.59
N ILE A 116 -8.95 -5.66 10.81
CA ILE A 116 -9.28 -5.01 12.09
C ILE A 116 -9.46 -6.02 13.20
N SER A 117 -10.07 -7.18 12.92
CA SER A 117 -10.22 -8.24 13.93
C SER A 117 -8.88 -8.74 14.48
N SER A 118 -7.81 -8.52 13.72
CA SER A 118 -6.45 -8.83 14.14
C SER A 118 -5.81 -7.76 15.03
N LEU A 119 -6.39 -6.55 15.09
CA LEU A 119 -5.88 -5.43 15.88
C LEU A 119 -6.65 -5.36 17.20
N LYS A 120 -5.96 -4.92 18.28
CA LYS A 120 -6.60 -4.61 19.55
C LYS A 120 -6.97 -3.12 19.54
N LEU A 121 -8.18 -2.81 19.11
CA LEU A 121 -8.70 -1.44 19.14
C LEU A 121 -9.40 -1.21 20.49
N ASN A 122 -8.87 -0.31 21.28
CA ASN A 122 -9.48 0.12 22.53
C ASN A 122 -9.66 1.63 22.52
N LEU A 123 -10.87 2.10 22.28
CA LEU A 123 -11.23 3.50 22.50
C LEU A 123 -11.87 3.62 23.90
N ILE A 124 -11.25 4.39 24.78
CA ILE A 124 -11.55 4.49 26.21
C ILE A 124 -13.02 4.86 26.49
N TYR A 125 -13.69 5.52 25.55
CA TYR A 125 -15.02 6.10 25.75
C TYR A 125 -16.16 5.39 25.00
N LEU A 126 -15.89 4.36 24.21
CA LEU A 126 -16.90 3.69 23.38
C LEU A 126 -16.96 2.19 23.66
N PRO A 127 -18.14 1.56 23.58
CA PRO A 127 -18.27 0.12 23.64
C PRO A 127 -17.49 -0.56 22.52
N ASP A 128 -16.84 -1.69 22.80
CA ASP A 128 -15.96 -2.40 21.86
C ASP A 128 -16.62 -2.67 20.51
N LYS A 129 -17.90 -3.08 20.50
CA LYS A 129 -18.65 -3.35 19.26
C LYS A 129 -18.83 -2.10 18.39
N LEU A 130 -19.08 -0.94 19.03
CA LEU A 130 -19.26 0.33 18.32
C LEU A 130 -17.91 0.84 17.81
N THR A 131 -16.86 0.76 18.62
CA THR A 131 -15.49 1.07 18.22
C THR A 131 -15.08 0.27 16.99
N PHE A 132 -15.32 -1.03 17.01
CA PHE A 132 -15.02 -1.93 15.90
C PHE A 132 -15.79 -1.54 14.61
N LEU A 133 -17.08 -1.31 14.73
CA LEU A 133 -17.92 -0.89 13.59
C LEU A 133 -17.42 0.42 12.97
N LEU A 134 -17.15 1.41 13.82
CA LEU A 134 -16.64 2.71 13.37
C LEU A 134 -15.28 2.57 12.70
N ALA A 135 -14.38 1.76 13.23
CA ALA A 135 -13.07 1.51 12.65
C ALA A 135 -13.19 0.88 11.25
N VAL A 136 -14.07 -0.10 11.05
CA VAL A 136 -14.35 -0.69 9.73
C VAL A 136 -14.85 0.38 8.75
N LEU A 137 -15.83 1.19 9.16
CA LEU A 137 -16.40 2.23 8.29
C LEU A 137 -15.37 3.29 7.92
N ILE A 138 -14.59 3.77 8.88
CA ILE A 138 -13.54 4.76 8.66
C ILE A 138 -12.47 4.21 7.72
N TRP A 139 -12.03 2.98 7.93
CA TRP A 139 -10.99 2.37 7.08
C TRP A 139 -11.48 2.19 5.63
N ILE A 140 -12.70 1.70 5.43
CA ILE A 140 -13.29 1.60 4.08
C ILE A 140 -13.43 2.97 3.44
N TYR A 141 -13.81 3.99 4.21
CA TYR A 141 -13.90 5.37 3.74
C TYR A 141 -12.52 5.91 3.30
N ILE A 142 -11.48 5.72 4.11
CA ILE A 142 -10.10 6.10 3.78
C ILE A 142 -9.64 5.39 2.49
N LEU A 143 -9.87 4.09 2.40
CA LEU A 143 -9.50 3.28 1.25
C LEU A 143 -10.13 3.79 -0.05
N ASN A 144 -11.44 4.11 -0.02
CA ASN A 144 -12.15 4.63 -1.19
C ASN A 144 -11.73 6.06 -1.55
N ILE A 145 -11.51 6.93 -0.56
CA ILE A 145 -11.00 8.29 -0.81
C ILE A 145 -9.62 8.23 -1.48
N ILE A 146 -8.72 7.42 -0.96
CA ILE A 146 -7.36 7.29 -1.50
C ILE A 146 -7.40 6.77 -2.93
N ASN A 147 -8.27 5.80 -3.22
CA ASN A 147 -8.47 5.33 -4.59
C ASN A 147 -9.03 6.43 -5.51
N PHE A 148 -9.94 7.25 -5.00
CA PHE A 148 -10.52 8.35 -5.77
C PHE A 148 -9.53 9.48 -6.05
N ILE A 149 -8.60 9.75 -5.13
CA ILE A 149 -7.58 10.81 -5.26
C ILE A 149 -6.48 10.44 -6.28
N ASP A 150 -6.32 9.17 -6.63
CA ASP A 150 -5.29 8.69 -7.59
C ASP A 150 -5.51 9.19 -9.04
N GLY A 151 -6.34 10.19 -9.25
CA GLY A 151 -6.59 10.80 -10.56
C GLY A 151 -5.54 11.79 -11.05
N THR A 152 -4.51 12.13 -10.24
CA THR A 152 -3.50 13.13 -10.59
C THR A 152 -2.08 12.61 -10.45
N ASP A 153 -1.24 12.94 -11.46
CA ASP A 153 0.15 12.51 -11.54
C ASP A 153 0.94 12.84 -10.25
N GLY A 154 1.50 11.83 -9.60
CA GLY A 154 2.39 11.98 -8.45
C GLY A 154 1.72 12.39 -7.14
N PHE A 155 0.46 12.80 -7.15
CA PHE A 155 -0.19 13.38 -5.98
C PHE A 155 -0.34 12.36 -4.84
N LEU A 156 -0.96 11.22 -5.11
CA LEU A 156 -1.15 10.18 -4.10
C LEU A 156 0.19 9.65 -3.57
N THR A 157 1.13 9.38 -4.46
CA THR A 157 2.47 8.89 -4.08
C THR A 157 3.19 9.88 -3.16
N THR A 158 3.12 11.18 -3.48
CA THR A 158 3.75 12.23 -2.67
C THR A 158 3.12 12.33 -1.28
N ASN A 159 1.78 12.33 -1.20
CA ASN A 159 1.07 12.36 0.08
C ASN A 159 1.43 11.14 0.95
N PHE A 160 1.49 9.96 0.37
CA PHE A 160 1.84 8.75 1.11
C PHE A 160 3.30 8.78 1.60
N ILE A 161 4.24 9.34 0.83
CA ILE A 161 5.62 9.56 1.26
C ILE A 161 5.67 10.49 2.48
N PHE A 162 4.96 11.64 2.44
CA PHE A 162 4.88 12.54 3.60
C PHE A 162 4.27 11.87 4.82
N PHE A 163 3.27 11.04 4.61
CA PHE A 163 2.64 10.26 5.68
C PHE A 163 3.63 9.27 6.33
N CYS A 164 4.39 8.51 5.54
CA CYS A 164 5.45 7.64 6.06
C CYS A 164 6.53 8.43 6.83
N ILE A 165 6.97 9.57 6.29
CA ILE A 165 7.96 10.43 6.95
C ILE A 165 7.41 10.94 8.29
N SER A 166 6.14 11.33 8.34
CA SER A 166 5.49 11.79 9.58
C SER A 166 5.47 10.71 10.66
N ILE A 167 5.13 9.47 10.32
CA ILE A 167 5.15 8.32 11.24
C ILE A 167 6.57 8.08 11.76
N ILE A 168 7.56 8.11 10.87
CA ILE A 168 8.96 7.93 11.24
C ILE A 168 9.42 9.05 12.18
N ALA A 169 9.04 10.31 11.91
CA ALA A 169 9.36 11.44 12.76
C ALA A 169 8.69 11.35 14.13
N LEU A 170 7.42 10.97 14.19
CA LEU A 170 6.69 10.79 15.46
C LEU A 170 7.34 9.73 16.36
N LYS A 171 7.80 8.61 15.76
CA LYS A 171 8.55 7.59 16.52
C LYS A 171 9.79 8.17 17.18
N HIS A 172 10.57 8.97 16.44
CA HIS A 172 11.82 9.55 16.95
C HIS A 172 11.61 10.69 17.95
N LEU A 173 10.54 11.49 17.78
CA LEU A 173 10.26 12.62 18.65
C LEU A 173 9.59 12.21 19.98
N PHE A 174 8.72 11.21 19.95
CA PHE A 174 7.86 10.85 21.08
C PHE A 174 8.12 9.45 21.64
N ASN A 175 9.09 8.71 21.12
CA ASN A 175 9.43 7.34 21.52
C ASN A 175 8.24 6.35 21.51
N PHE A 176 7.23 6.60 20.68
CA PHE A 176 6.13 5.67 20.53
C PHE A 176 6.62 4.35 19.90
N ASP A 177 6.27 3.24 20.52
CA ASP A 177 6.47 1.90 19.96
C ASP A 177 5.35 1.61 18.95
N LEU A 178 5.49 2.14 17.75
CA LEU A 178 4.52 1.94 16.70
C LEU A 178 5.03 0.84 15.74
N PHE A 179 4.31 -0.26 15.68
CA PHE A 179 4.44 -1.23 14.59
C PHE A 179 4.29 -0.57 13.20
N SER A 180 3.50 0.50 13.14
CA SER A 180 3.36 1.41 12.01
C SER A 180 4.70 1.97 11.49
N TYR A 181 5.68 2.20 12.37
CA TYR A 181 7.01 2.67 12.00
C TYR A 181 7.74 1.69 11.07
N GLU A 182 7.67 0.39 11.36
CA GLU A 182 8.31 -0.63 10.52
C GLU A 182 7.66 -0.71 9.14
N ILE A 183 6.33 -0.65 9.08
CA ILE A 183 5.60 -0.59 7.81
C ILE A 183 5.94 0.67 7.02
N ALA A 184 6.06 1.83 7.68
CA ALA A 184 6.45 3.07 7.02
C ALA A 184 7.87 2.99 6.41
N ILE A 185 8.83 2.37 7.12
CA ILE A 185 10.18 2.13 6.60
C ILE A 185 10.15 1.16 5.41
N LEU A 186 9.29 0.13 5.45
CA LEU A 186 9.15 -0.82 4.35
C LEU A 186 8.59 -0.14 3.10
N CYS A 187 7.67 0.82 3.25
CA CYS A 187 6.98 1.46 2.14
C CYS A 187 7.76 2.61 1.51
N LEU A 188 8.48 3.39 2.31
CA LEU A 188 9.12 4.63 1.87
C LEU A 188 10.04 4.46 0.66
N PRO A 189 10.94 3.44 0.57
CA PRO A 189 11.88 3.30 -0.55
C PRO A 189 11.18 3.12 -1.89
N PHE A 190 10.19 2.22 -1.97
CA PHE A 190 9.52 1.96 -3.25
C PHE A 190 8.59 3.10 -3.66
N CYS A 191 7.99 3.83 -2.71
CA CYS A 191 7.21 5.02 -3.02
C CYS A 191 8.10 6.14 -3.58
N LEU A 192 9.28 6.37 -3.01
CA LEU A 192 10.25 7.35 -3.52
C LEU A 192 10.70 7.00 -4.94
N VAL A 193 11.00 5.73 -5.20
CA VAL A 193 11.38 5.28 -6.54
C VAL A 193 10.21 5.37 -7.52
N PHE A 194 8.99 4.97 -7.10
CA PHE A 194 7.81 5.07 -7.96
C PHE A 194 7.51 6.51 -8.36
N LEU A 195 7.68 7.48 -7.44
CA LEU A 195 7.48 8.89 -7.73
C LEU A 195 8.34 9.39 -8.92
N ILE A 196 9.53 8.83 -9.13
CA ILE A 196 10.38 9.17 -10.30
C ILE A 196 9.66 8.86 -11.62
N PHE A 197 8.84 7.80 -11.65
CA PHE A 197 8.08 7.36 -12.81
C PHE A 197 6.67 7.96 -12.87
N ASN A 198 6.11 8.35 -11.73
CA ASN A 198 4.73 8.82 -11.60
C ASN A 198 4.61 10.36 -11.54
N LYS A 199 5.72 11.09 -11.32
CA LYS A 199 5.70 12.56 -11.34
C LYS A 199 5.28 13.11 -12.72
N PRO A 200 4.64 14.29 -12.77
CA PRO A 200 4.20 14.91 -14.02
C PRO A 200 5.34 15.17 -15.03
N PRO A 201 5.21 14.86 -16.32
CA PRO A 201 4.19 13.99 -16.90
C PRO A 201 4.46 12.51 -16.58
N ALA A 202 3.47 11.79 -16.07
CA ALA A 202 3.64 10.43 -15.60
C ALA A 202 4.01 9.46 -16.73
N LYS A 203 4.96 8.58 -16.44
CA LYS A 203 5.41 7.49 -17.34
C LYS A 203 4.81 6.16 -16.96
N LEU A 204 4.21 6.08 -15.77
CA LEU A 204 3.67 4.87 -15.17
C LEU A 204 2.58 5.24 -14.16
N PHE A 205 1.43 4.59 -14.23
CA PHE A 205 0.34 4.70 -13.27
C PHE A 205 0.27 3.48 -12.35
N MET A 206 -0.07 3.71 -11.08
CA MET A 206 -0.18 2.61 -10.13
C MET A 206 -1.44 1.76 -10.35
N GLY A 207 -2.53 2.36 -10.83
CA GLY A 207 -3.84 1.71 -11.00
C GLY A 207 -4.53 1.43 -9.65
N ASP A 208 -5.73 0.82 -9.73
CA ASP A 208 -6.51 0.47 -8.53
C ASP A 208 -5.72 -0.45 -7.59
N ALA A 209 -4.89 -1.35 -8.14
CA ALA A 209 -4.02 -2.18 -7.33
C ALA A 209 -3.10 -1.38 -6.40
N GLY A 210 -2.54 -0.26 -6.89
CA GLY A 210 -1.64 0.57 -6.10
C GLY A 210 -2.35 1.49 -5.14
N SER A 211 -3.41 2.16 -5.58
CA SER A 211 -4.16 3.09 -4.74
C SER A 211 -4.90 2.36 -3.60
N ILE A 212 -5.46 1.18 -3.85
CA ILE A 212 -6.08 0.33 -2.83
C ILE A 212 -5.03 -0.22 -1.86
N PHE A 213 -3.85 -0.64 -2.35
CA PHE A 213 -2.74 -1.04 -1.48
C PHE A 213 -2.33 0.08 -0.52
N LEU A 214 -2.09 1.29 -1.03
CA LEU A 214 -1.73 2.45 -0.20
C LEU A 214 -2.89 2.87 0.72
N GLY A 215 -4.13 2.81 0.23
CA GLY A 215 -5.33 3.09 1.01
C GLY A 215 -5.53 2.13 2.17
N PHE A 216 -5.29 0.85 1.95
CA PHE A 216 -5.36 -0.17 2.99
C PHE A 216 -4.31 0.05 4.07
N LEU A 217 -3.06 0.34 3.68
CA LEU A 217 -2.01 0.68 4.64
C LEU A 217 -2.30 1.98 5.39
N SER A 218 -2.86 2.99 4.71
CA SER A 218 -3.26 4.25 5.37
C SER A 218 -4.31 3.99 6.46
N GLY A 219 -5.33 3.19 6.18
CA GLY A 219 -6.33 2.81 7.18
C GLY A 219 -5.72 2.10 8.40
N PHE A 220 -4.74 1.23 8.18
CA PHE A 220 -3.99 0.58 9.27
C PHE A 220 -3.26 1.58 10.17
N PHE A 221 -2.68 2.63 9.61
CA PHE A 221 -1.97 3.63 10.39
C PHE A 221 -2.88 4.48 11.29
N PHE A 222 -4.18 4.51 11.00
CA PHE A 222 -5.19 5.21 11.82
C PHE A 222 -5.91 4.29 12.81
N SER A 223 -5.62 2.99 12.81
CA SER A 223 -6.20 1.99 13.71
C SER A 223 -5.28 1.72 14.89
#